data_a0e95fba4621b0bae326d075e930f62b
#
_entry.id   a0e95fba4621b0bae326d075e930f62b
#
_cell.length_a   1.000
_cell.length_b   1.000
_cell.length_c   1.000
_cell.angle_alpha   90.00
_cell.angle_beta   90.00
_cell.angle_gamma   90.00
#
_symmetry.space_group_name_H-M   'P 1'
#
loop_
_entity.id
_entity.type
_entity.pdbx_description
1 polymer ?
#
loop_
_entity_poly.entity_id
_entity_poly.type
_entity_poly.pdbx_seq_one_letter_code
_entity_poly.pdbx_strand_id
1 'polypeptide(L)'
;RRKAQKVDVVVTNHAMLAIDALSEVSILPEHDVVIIDEAHELDGRITAVATADLSVTALTLAAKRAGKLGGTKDHDVKVTDLAKELDDALGTCNDGRWTTLPEQVQPPLRALTDALTSLRFAIATAPDGDATNDPEKNAERTSLSAHLQELHD
;
A
#
# COMPACT_ATOMS: atom_id res chain seq x y z
N ARG A 1 11.15 -20.65 -3.05
CA ARG A 1 10.81 -20.44 -4.47
C ARG A 1 11.48 -21.47 -5.40
N ARG A 2 12.81 -21.59 -5.44
CA ARG A 2 13.53 -22.56 -6.35
C ARG A 2 13.20 -24.04 -6.09
N LYS A 3 12.85 -24.45 -4.86
CA LYS A 3 12.48 -25.82 -4.54
C LYS A 3 11.05 -26.17 -5.00
N ALA A 4 10.13 -25.22 -4.92
CA ALA A 4 8.74 -25.42 -5.31
C ALA A 4 8.56 -25.67 -6.84
N GLN A 5 9.47 -25.16 -7.68
CA GLN A 5 9.43 -25.36 -9.15
C GLN A 5 9.82 -26.76 -9.63
N LYS A 6 10.20 -27.67 -8.71
CA LYS A 6 10.75 -29.01 -9.06
C LYS A 6 9.97 -30.13 -8.39
N VAL A 7 8.79 -29.85 -7.87
CA VAL A 7 7.95 -30.84 -7.17
C VAL A 7 6.61 -30.97 -7.88
N ASP A 8 6.03 -32.15 -7.79
CA ASP A 8 4.73 -32.46 -8.41
C ASP A 8 3.54 -31.90 -7.61
N VAL A 9 3.74 -31.60 -6.35
CA VAL A 9 2.68 -31.08 -5.45
C VAL A 9 3.24 -29.95 -4.61
N VAL A 10 2.51 -28.84 -4.57
CA VAL A 10 2.78 -27.68 -3.69
C VAL A 10 1.61 -27.49 -2.75
N VAL A 11 1.88 -27.46 -1.46
CA VAL A 11 0.87 -27.13 -0.43
C VAL A 11 1.09 -25.70 0.01
N THR A 12 0.02 -24.93 -0.02
CA THR A 12 0.03 -23.50 0.35
C THR A 12 -1.23 -23.16 1.13
N ASN A 13 -1.36 -21.91 1.60
CA ASN A 13 -2.58 -21.44 2.24
C ASN A 13 -3.41 -20.58 1.29
N HIS A 14 -4.69 -20.34 1.65
CA HIS A 14 -5.62 -19.53 0.86
C HIS A 14 -5.12 -18.10 0.61
N ALA A 15 -4.45 -17.49 1.59
CA ALA A 15 -3.93 -16.13 1.43
C ALA A 15 -2.85 -16.07 0.33
N MET A 16 -1.94 -17.06 0.29
CA MET A 16 -0.91 -17.11 -0.75
C MET A 16 -1.51 -17.38 -2.14
N LEU A 17 -2.55 -18.22 -2.22
CA LEU A 17 -3.29 -18.44 -3.46
C LEU A 17 -4.00 -17.16 -3.91
N ALA A 18 -4.61 -16.41 -3.00
CA ALA A 18 -5.25 -15.14 -3.28
C ALA A 18 -4.23 -14.08 -3.75
N ILE A 19 -3.08 -13.97 -3.10
CA ILE A 19 -2.00 -13.06 -3.50
C ILE A 19 -1.49 -13.41 -4.89
N ASP A 20 -1.30 -14.70 -5.20
CA ASP A 20 -0.85 -15.15 -6.52
C ASP A 20 -1.85 -14.78 -7.61
N ALA A 21 -3.15 -14.99 -7.36
CA ALA A 21 -4.22 -14.66 -8.29
C ALA A 21 -4.40 -13.15 -8.54
N LEU A 22 -4.06 -12.31 -7.57
CA LEU A 22 -4.17 -10.85 -7.65
C LEU A 22 -2.86 -10.19 -8.11
N SER A 23 -1.76 -10.93 -8.17
CA SER A 23 -0.45 -10.41 -8.55
C SER A 23 -0.25 -10.45 -10.06
N GLU A 24 0.35 -9.42 -10.64
CA GLU A 24 0.75 -9.41 -12.06
C GLU A 24 1.83 -10.46 -12.37
N VAL A 25 2.62 -10.83 -11.36
CA VAL A 25 3.69 -11.83 -11.49
C VAL A 25 3.38 -13.02 -10.60
N SER A 26 3.17 -14.19 -11.21
CA SER A 26 2.91 -15.42 -10.50
C SER A 26 3.98 -15.73 -9.44
N ILE A 27 3.52 -15.99 -8.22
CA ILE A 27 4.34 -16.36 -7.06
C ILE A 27 4.43 -17.87 -6.94
N LEU A 28 3.32 -18.56 -7.23
CA LEU A 28 3.23 -20.01 -7.26
C LEU A 28 3.83 -20.57 -8.55
N PRO A 29 4.31 -21.82 -8.56
CA PRO A 29 4.69 -22.50 -9.79
C PRO A 29 3.50 -22.70 -10.72
N GLU A 30 3.75 -22.86 -12.03
CA GLU A 30 2.71 -23.29 -12.96
C GLU A 30 2.09 -24.61 -12.50
N HIS A 31 0.77 -24.70 -12.59
CA HIS A 31 0.00 -25.84 -12.13
C HIS A 31 -1.27 -26.02 -12.96
N ASP A 32 -1.65 -27.27 -13.17
CA ASP A 32 -2.84 -27.63 -13.95
C ASP A 32 -4.08 -27.84 -13.08
N VAL A 33 -3.89 -28.14 -11.78
CA VAL A 33 -4.97 -28.48 -10.86
C VAL A 33 -4.77 -27.79 -9.51
N VAL A 34 -5.83 -27.20 -8.98
CA VAL A 34 -5.88 -26.66 -7.63
C VAL A 34 -6.91 -27.45 -6.82
N ILE A 35 -6.51 -27.96 -5.68
CA ILE A 35 -7.40 -28.61 -4.71
C ILE A 35 -7.50 -27.67 -3.51
N ILE A 36 -8.70 -27.23 -3.19
CA ILE A 36 -8.97 -26.28 -2.11
C ILE A 36 -9.68 -27.03 -0.97
N ASP A 37 -8.99 -27.18 0.15
CA ASP A 37 -9.57 -27.64 1.40
C ASP A 37 -10.23 -26.45 2.11
N GLU A 38 -11.30 -26.69 2.88
CA GLU A 38 -12.07 -25.65 3.57
C GLU A 38 -12.45 -24.46 2.65
N ALA A 39 -12.93 -24.78 1.44
CA ALA A 39 -13.20 -23.79 0.39
C ALA A 39 -14.16 -22.66 0.83
N HIS A 40 -14.94 -22.87 1.88
CA HIS A 40 -15.83 -21.84 2.45
C HIS A 40 -15.07 -20.67 3.10
N GLU A 41 -13.78 -20.84 3.47
CA GLU A 41 -12.94 -19.75 3.97
C GLU A 41 -12.30 -18.92 2.85
N LEU A 42 -12.28 -19.42 1.61
CA LEU A 42 -11.54 -18.80 0.52
C LEU A 42 -12.04 -17.40 0.20
N ASP A 43 -13.35 -17.20 0.18
CA ASP A 43 -13.97 -15.88 -0.10
C ASP A 43 -13.51 -14.83 0.92
N GLY A 44 -13.56 -15.15 2.21
CA GLY A 44 -13.08 -14.27 3.26
C GLY A 44 -11.57 -13.98 3.17
N ARG A 45 -10.78 -14.96 2.75
CA ARG A 45 -9.32 -14.79 2.58
C ARG A 45 -8.99 -13.92 1.36
N ILE A 46 -9.68 -14.11 0.24
CA ILE A 46 -9.53 -13.26 -0.95
C ILE A 46 -9.91 -11.82 -0.61
N THR A 47 -11.05 -11.63 0.03
CA THR A 47 -11.51 -10.31 0.46
C THR A 47 -10.48 -9.63 1.37
N ALA A 48 -9.95 -10.35 2.36
CA ALA A 48 -8.93 -9.79 3.28
C ALA A 48 -7.64 -9.39 2.56
N VAL A 49 -7.20 -10.17 1.56
CA VAL A 49 -5.99 -9.84 0.77
C VAL A 49 -6.25 -8.66 -0.18
N ALA A 50 -7.46 -8.56 -0.73
CA ALA A 50 -7.86 -7.49 -1.65
C ALA A 50 -8.26 -6.19 -0.93
N THR A 51 -8.43 -6.23 0.40
CA THR A 51 -8.81 -5.05 1.19
C THR A 51 -7.57 -4.23 1.54
N ALA A 52 -7.62 -2.96 1.22
CA ALA A 52 -6.65 -1.97 1.68
C ALA A 52 -7.30 -1.06 2.74
N ASP A 53 -6.59 -0.82 3.83
CA ASP A 53 -7.03 0.08 4.89
C ASP A 53 -6.29 1.41 4.79
N LEU A 54 -7.03 2.49 4.60
CA LEU A 54 -6.50 3.84 4.62
C LEU A 54 -6.91 4.55 5.91
N SER A 55 -5.95 4.95 6.74
CA SER A 55 -6.22 5.69 7.97
C SER A 55 -5.38 6.96 8.08
N VAL A 56 -5.95 8.00 8.70
CA VAL A 56 -5.23 9.25 9.01
C VAL A 56 -3.95 8.98 9.81
N THR A 57 -4.00 8.02 10.73
CA THR A 57 -2.84 7.64 11.55
C THR A 57 -1.72 7.05 10.70
N ALA A 58 -2.03 6.12 9.77
CA ALA A 58 -1.04 5.51 8.88
C ALA A 58 -0.42 6.56 7.96
N LEU A 59 -1.24 7.42 7.35
CA LEU A 59 -0.80 8.52 6.48
C LEU A 59 0.11 9.51 7.23
N THR A 60 -0.30 9.94 8.43
CA THR A 60 0.49 10.86 9.26
C THR A 60 1.83 10.25 9.67
N LEU A 61 1.84 8.96 10.02
CA LEU A 61 3.08 8.26 10.39
C LEU A 61 4.03 8.12 9.20
N ALA A 62 3.50 7.76 8.03
CA ALA A 62 4.25 7.67 6.79
C ALA A 62 4.85 9.04 6.39
N ALA A 63 4.04 10.11 6.46
CA ALA A 63 4.49 11.47 6.18
C ALA A 63 5.60 11.93 7.12
N LYS A 64 5.48 11.69 8.43
CA LYS A 64 6.52 12.02 9.42
C LYS A 64 7.82 11.24 9.19
N ARG A 65 7.73 9.97 8.80
CA ARG A 65 8.93 9.18 8.43
C ARG A 65 9.61 9.75 7.20
N ALA A 66 8.81 10.11 6.19
CA ALA A 66 9.29 10.75 4.98
C ALA A 66 10.03 12.06 5.25
N GLY A 67 9.49 12.91 6.14
CA GLY A 67 10.13 14.16 6.56
C GLY A 67 11.51 13.95 7.18
N LYS A 68 11.71 12.86 7.93
CA LYS A 68 13.01 12.51 8.52
C LYS A 68 14.04 12.00 7.49
N LEU A 69 13.57 11.42 6.39
CA LEU A 69 14.42 10.84 5.34
C LEU A 69 14.79 11.80 4.21
N GLY A 70 14.49 13.09 4.37
CA GLY A 70 14.82 14.13 3.40
C GLY A 70 13.61 14.68 2.62
N GLY A 71 12.38 14.27 2.99
CA GLY A 71 11.18 14.98 2.60
C GLY A 71 11.20 16.39 3.21
N THR A 72 10.71 17.40 2.49
CA THR A 72 10.58 18.73 3.07
C THR A 72 9.46 18.72 4.13
N LYS A 73 9.61 19.53 5.19
CA LYS A 73 8.57 19.69 6.23
C LYS A 73 7.23 20.13 5.66
N ASP A 74 7.22 20.79 4.51
CA ASP A 74 6.00 21.23 3.86
C ASP A 74 5.19 20.08 3.27
N HIS A 75 5.84 18.99 2.85
CA HIS A 75 5.16 17.82 2.31
C HIS A 75 4.50 16.97 3.41
N ASP A 76 5.15 16.80 4.57
CA ASP A 76 4.57 16.01 5.66
C ASP A 76 3.36 16.70 6.31
N VAL A 77 3.42 18.03 6.46
CA VAL A 77 2.28 18.84 6.92
C VAL A 77 1.14 18.75 5.92
N LYS A 78 1.42 18.93 4.63
CA LYS A 78 0.39 18.87 3.58
C LYS A 78 -0.33 17.53 3.53
N VAL A 79 0.39 16.40 3.59
CA VAL A 79 -0.21 15.07 3.61
C VAL A 79 -1.07 14.87 4.87
N THR A 80 -0.59 15.33 6.03
CA THR A 80 -1.33 15.21 7.29
C THR A 80 -2.63 16.02 7.26
N ASP A 81 -2.61 17.22 6.71
CA ASP A 81 -3.79 18.07 6.65
C ASP A 81 -4.81 17.55 5.64
N LEU A 82 -4.37 17.08 4.47
CA LEU A 82 -5.23 16.45 3.48
C LEU A 82 -5.82 15.11 3.96
N ALA A 83 -5.07 14.35 4.78
CA ALA A 83 -5.61 13.15 5.40
C ALA A 83 -6.75 13.44 6.37
N LYS A 84 -6.66 14.55 7.14
CA LYS A 84 -7.76 15.00 8.01
C LYS A 84 -8.95 15.52 7.20
N GLU A 85 -8.69 16.30 6.14
CA GLU A 85 -9.75 16.80 5.25
C GLU A 85 -10.53 15.64 4.61
N LEU A 86 -9.82 14.58 4.22
CA LEU A 86 -10.45 13.35 3.72
C LEU A 86 -11.28 12.67 4.80
N ASP A 87 -10.77 12.56 6.03
CA ASP A 87 -11.48 11.95 7.15
C ASP A 87 -12.76 12.74 7.50
N ASP A 88 -12.67 14.06 7.53
CA ASP A 88 -13.82 14.95 7.74
C ASP A 88 -14.87 14.77 6.62
N ALA A 89 -14.44 14.69 5.36
CA ALA A 89 -15.33 14.45 4.23
C ALA A 89 -16.00 13.07 4.32
N LEU A 90 -15.25 12.03 4.70
CA LEU A 90 -15.78 10.68 4.94
C LEU A 90 -16.80 10.65 6.07
N GLY A 91 -16.55 11.40 7.16
CA GLY A 91 -17.46 11.52 8.29
C GLY A 91 -18.82 12.16 7.95
N THR A 92 -18.94 12.84 6.80
CA THR A 92 -20.21 13.36 6.28
C THR A 92 -20.97 12.35 5.44
N CYS A 93 -20.36 11.23 5.08
CA CYS A 93 -20.95 10.20 4.25
C CYS A 93 -21.73 9.17 5.08
N ASN A 94 -22.70 8.52 4.44
CA ASN A 94 -23.37 7.39 5.08
C ASN A 94 -22.42 6.17 5.08
N ASP A 95 -22.42 5.46 6.20
CA ASP A 95 -21.72 4.17 6.32
C ASP A 95 -22.26 3.16 5.31
N GLY A 96 -21.38 2.32 4.81
CA GLY A 96 -21.75 1.22 3.96
C GLY A 96 -20.92 1.16 2.66
N ARG A 97 -21.37 0.30 1.77
CA ARG A 97 -20.71 0.08 0.47
C ARG A 97 -21.20 1.12 -0.55
N TRP A 98 -20.28 1.87 -1.12
CA TRP A 98 -20.58 2.79 -2.21
C TRP A 98 -20.31 2.11 -3.57
N THR A 99 -21.24 2.30 -4.50
CA THR A 99 -21.06 1.91 -5.91
C THR A 99 -20.37 3.02 -6.72
N THR A 100 -20.45 4.25 -6.22
CA THR A 100 -19.79 5.43 -6.78
C THR A 100 -19.25 6.26 -5.64
N LEU A 101 -18.05 6.76 -5.81
CA LEU A 101 -17.40 7.60 -4.81
C LEU A 101 -18.20 8.91 -4.60
N PRO A 102 -18.58 9.26 -3.34
CA PRO A 102 -19.30 10.50 -3.06
C PRO A 102 -18.56 11.76 -3.55
N GLU A 103 -19.31 12.74 -4.06
CA GLU A 103 -18.72 13.95 -4.64
C GLU A 103 -17.82 14.71 -3.66
N GLN A 104 -18.19 14.76 -2.37
CA GLN A 104 -17.41 15.46 -1.34
C GLN A 104 -16.08 14.75 -1.00
N VAL A 105 -15.95 13.45 -1.29
CA VAL A 105 -14.75 12.66 -1.04
C VAL A 105 -13.73 12.78 -2.20
N GLN A 106 -14.21 13.01 -3.41
CA GLN A 106 -13.35 13.03 -4.60
C GLN A 106 -12.25 14.10 -4.56
N PRO A 107 -12.52 15.40 -4.21
CA PRO A 107 -11.48 16.41 -4.21
C PRO A 107 -10.37 16.15 -3.18
N PRO A 108 -10.66 15.88 -1.89
CA PRO A 108 -9.62 15.61 -0.91
C PRO A 108 -8.85 14.33 -1.20
N LEU A 109 -9.49 13.30 -1.75
CA LEU A 109 -8.81 12.08 -2.16
C LEU A 109 -7.80 12.33 -3.28
N ARG A 110 -8.18 13.08 -4.33
CA ARG A 110 -7.26 13.45 -5.41
C ARG A 110 -6.10 14.30 -4.90
N ALA A 111 -6.39 15.31 -4.06
CA ALA A 111 -5.36 16.16 -3.49
C ALA A 111 -4.37 15.36 -2.62
N LEU A 112 -4.85 14.37 -1.86
CA LEU A 112 -4.02 13.47 -1.08
C LEU A 112 -3.14 12.58 -1.97
N THR A 113 -3.70 12.00 -3.04
CA THR A 113 -2.96 11.20 -4.02
C THR A 113 -1.83 12.00 -4.66
N ASP A 114 -2.09 13.24 -5.07
CA ASP A 114 -1.09 14.15 -5.63
C ASP A 114 0.00 14.50 -4.60
N ALA A 115 -0.39 14.71 -3.34
CA ALA A 115 0.55 15.00 -2.26
C ALA A 115 1.44 13.80 -1.92
N LEU A 116 0.90 12.59 -1.92
CA LEU A 116 1.66 11.34 -1.72
C LEU A 116 2.66 11.11 -2.86
N THR A 117 2.25 11.36 -4.10
CA THR A 117 3.13 11.29 -5.27
C THR A 117 4.28 12.30 -5.16
N SER A 118 3.97 13.55 -4.76
CA SER A 118 4.97 14.60 -4.57
C SER A 118 5.95 14.25 -3.45
N LEU A 119 5.45 13.71 -2.34
CA LEU A 119 6.27 13.28 -1.21
C LEU A 119 7.20 12.14 -1.60
N ARG A 120 6.69 11.14 -2.33
CA ARG A 120 7.48 10.02 -2.84
C ARG A 120 8.60 10.50 -3.77
N PHE A 121 8.30 11.42 -4.68
CA PHE A 121 9.30 12.02 -5.56
C PHE A 121 10.36 12.80 -4.77
N ALA A 122 9.95 13.58 -3.77
CA ALA A 122 10.87 14.33 -2.92
C ALA A 122 11.83 13.40 -2.15
N ILE A 123 11.37 12.25 -1.65
CA ILE A 123 12.22 11.27 -0.98
C ILE A 123 13.21 10.64 -1.97
N ALA A 124 12.75 10.32 -3.18
CA ALA A 124 13.58 9.70 -4.21
C ALA A 124 14.68 10.64 -4.75
N THR A 125 14.39 11.95 -4.76
CA THR A 125 15.30 12.98 -5.29
C THR A 125 16.04 13.76 -4.21
N ALA A 126 15.79 13.46 -2.92
CA ALA A 126 16.48 14.14 -1.82
C ALA A 126 18.00 14.01 -2.00
N PRO A 127 18.75 15.11 -1.99
CA PRO A 127 20.20 15.07 -2.10
C PRO A 127 20.75 14.24 -0.93
N ASP A 128 21.60 13.28 -1.24
CA ASP A 128 22.37 12.55 -0.24
C ASP A 128 23.27 13.54 0.49
N GLY A 129 22.75 14.14 1.56
CA GLY A 129 23.59 14.92 2.46
C GLY A 129 24.57 13.96 3.09
N ASP A 130 25.87 14.21 2.90
CA ASP A 130 27.09 13.63 3.51
C ASP A 130 27.11 12.16 4.00
N ALA A 131 26.05 11.41 3.77
CA ALA A 131 25.85 10.01 4.17
C ALA A 131 25.68 9.10 2.93
N THR A 132 26.53 9.29 1.93
CA THR A 132 26.52 8.57 0.63
C THR A 132 26.70 7.06 0.75
N ASN A 133 26.71 6.48 1.94
CA ASN A 133 26.96 5.05 2.11
C ASN A 133 26.30 4.42 3.34
N ASP A 134 25.14 4.93 3.79
CA ASP A 134 24.38 4.28 4.86
C ASP A 134 23.34 3.31 4.26
N PRO A 135 23.64 2.01 4.18
CA PRO A 135 22.73 1.02 3.57
C PRO A 135 21.42 0.89 4.34
N GLU A 136 21.38 1.22 5.64
CA GLU A 136 20.14 1.21 6.44
C GLU A 136 19.18 2.32 5.98
N LYS A 137 19.68 3.54 5.78
CA LYS A 137 18.86 4.65 5.30
C LYS A 137 18.32 4.42 3.89
N ASN A 138 19.12 3.82 3.02
CA ASN A 138 18.68 3.48 1.66
C ASN A 138 17.62 2.38 1.68
N ALA A 139 17.75 1.37 2.53
CA ALA A 139 16.73 0.34 2.71
C ALA A 139 15.43 0.94 3.29
N GLU A 140 15.54 1.87 4.25
CA GLU A 140 14.39 2.56 4.83
C GLU A 140 13.67 3.45 3.81
N ARG A 141 14.40 4.20 2.96
CA ARG A 141 13.83 4.98 1.84
C ARG A 141 13.08 4.09 0.85
N THR A 142 13.67 2.97 0.47
CA THR A 142 13.04 2.02 -0.47
C THR A 142 11.77 1.42 0.13
N SER A 143 11.83 0.99 1.38
CA SER A 143 10.67 0.44 2.10
C SER A 143 9.56 1.47 2.26
N LEU A 144 9.90 2.73 2.59
CA LEU A 144 8.92 3.79 2.73
C LEU A 144 8.31 4.19 1.38
N SER A 145 9.12 4.22 0.31
CA SER A 145 8.62 4.49 -1.05
C SER A 145 7.61 3.43 -1.51
N ALA A 146 7.87 2.15 -1.21
CA ALA A 146 6.94 1.07 -1.48
C ALA A 146 5.64 1.22 -0.67
N HIS A 147 5.74 1.53 0.62
CA HIS A 147 4.56 1.75 1.47
C HIS A 147 3.73 2.98 1.03
N LEU A 148 4.37 4.06 0.60
CA LEU A 148 3.68 5.22 0.04
C LEU A 148 3.01 4.89 -1.31
N GLN A 149 3.54 3.94 -2.07
CA GLN A 149 2.89 3.44 -3.28
C GLN A 149 1.61 2.67 -2.94
N GLU A 150 1.66 1.78 -1.95
CA GLU A 150 0.49 1.03 -1.47
C GLU A 150 -0.64 1.95 -0.96
N LEU A 151 -0.28 3.10 -0.37
CA LEU A 151 -1.27 4.09 0.09
C LEU A 151 -1.82 4.97 -1.05
N HIS A 152 -1.14 5.01 -2.18
CA HIS A 152 -1.53 5.77 -3.37
C HIS A 152 -2.49 4.99 -4.27
N ASP A 153 -2.27 3.68 -4.42
CA ASP A 153 -3.01 2.77 -5.30
C ASP A 153 -4.35 2.35 -4.69
#